data_068b673c8d26468f558be38c90bc8e8c
#
_entry.id   068b673c8d26468f558be38c90bc8e8c
#
_cell.length_a   1.000
_cell.length_b   1.000
_cell.length_c   1.000
_cell.angle_alpha   90.00
_cell.angle_beta   90.00
_cell.angle_gamma   90.00
#
_symmetry.space_group_name_H-M   'P 1'
#
loop_
_entity.id
_entity.type
_entity.pdbx_description
1 polymer ?
#
loop_
_entity_poly.entity_id
_entity_poly.type
_entity_poly.pdbx_seq_one_letter_code
_entity_poly.pdbx_strand_id
1 'polypeptide(L)'
;DPVFSSGVWLAMHSAVVGADTVDTCLREPKKAGAALRRFDRVMRHGPKAFSWFIYRVTNPIMRDCLMGPRNIFRVEEAILSVLGCDVFGKTPIWRSILFFKALYYTANVLQPKRAFMAWQRRRFNIRRVDDHALYNA
;
A
#
# COMPACT_ATOMS: atom_id res chain seq x y z
N ASP A 1 2.08 -9.94 4.14
CA ASP A 1 2.89 -9.27 5.14
C ASP A 1 2.16 -9.29 6.50
N PRO A 2 2.67 -10.01 7.51
CA PRO A 2 2.00 -10.14 8.80
C PRO A 2 2.05 -8.85 9.64
N VAL A 3 2.90 -7.89 9.31
CA VAL A 3 3.16 -6.69 10.13
C VAL A 3 1.92 -5.82 10.30
N PHE A 4 1.11 -5.69 9.25
CA PHE A 4 -0.07 -4.81 9.26
C PHE A 4 -1.40 -5.56 9.19
N SER A 5 -1.40 -6.89 9.17
CA SER A 5 -2.62 -7.73 9.02
C SER A 5 -3.52 -7.33 7.83
N SER A 6 -3.01 -6.54 6.93
CA SER A 6 -3.73 -5.94 5.79
C SER A 6 -4.15 -6.95 4.74
N GLY A 7 -3.46 -8.10 4.68
CA GLY A 7 -3.79 -9.15 3.72
C GLY A 7 -5.20 -9.72 3.93
N VAL A 8 -5.57 -9.98 5.19
CA VAL A 8 -6.90 -10.48 5.55
C VAL A 8 -7.97 -9.44 5.18
N TRP A 9 -7.76 -8.19 5.55
CA TRP A 9 -8.69 -7.12 5.23
C TRP A 9 -8.86 -6.93 3.71
N LEU A 10 -7.76 -6.94 2.95
CA LEU A 10 -7.80 -6.87 1.49
C LEU A 10 -8.57 -8.04 0.88
N ALA A 11 -8.38 -9.26 1.40
CA ALA A 11 -9.10 -10.44 0.95
C ALA A 11 -10.60 -10.32 1.24
N MET A 12 -10.98 -9.92 2.46
CA MET A 12 -12.38 -9.71 2.83
C MET A 12 -13.05 -8.63 1.97
N HIS A 13 -12.38 -7.48 1.80
CA HIS A 13 -12.90 -6.41 0.97
C HIS A 13 -13.06 -6.84 -0.49
N SER A 14 -12.08 -7.56 -1.04
CA SER A 14 -12.15 -8.07 -2.42
C SER A 14 -13.28 -9.08 -2.60
N ALA A 15 -13.55 -9.91 -1.60
CA ALA A 15 -14.65 -10.87 -1.62
C ALA A 15 -16.02 -10.16 -1.65
N VAL A 16 -16.20 -9.14 -0.82
CA VAL A 16 -17.45 -8.35 -0.79
C VAL A 16 -17.69 -7.64 -2.13
N VAL A 17 -16.69 -6.91 -2.63
CA VAL A 17 -16.82 -6.19 -3.92
C VAL A 17 -16.97 -7.17 -5.09
N GLY A 18 -16.33 -8.35 -5.00
CA GLY A 18 -16.46 -9.43 -5.96
C GLY A 18 -17.88 -9.99 -5.99
N ALA A 19 -18.46 -10.28 -4.81
CA ALA A 19 -19.83 -10.77 -4.69
C ALA A 19 -20.85 -9.79 -5.30
N ASP A 20 -20.76 -8.49 -4.98
CA ASP A 20 -21.60 -7.44 -5.57
C ASP A 20 -21.46 -7.38 -7.10
N THR A 21 -20.24 -7.58 -7.59
CA THR A 21 -19.96 -7.58 -9.03
C THR A 21 -20.61 -8.79 -9.71
N VAL A 22 -20.49 -9.98 -9.12
CA VAL A 22 -21.11 -11.21 -9.65
C VAL A 22 -22.63 -11.08 -9.63
N ASP A 23 -23.22 -10.63 -8.53
CA ASP A 23 -24.67 -10.41 -8.42
C ASP A 23 -25.17 -9.45 -9.53
N THR A 24 -24.46 -8.34 -9.75
CA THR A 24 -24.78 -7.39 -10.82
C THR A 24 -24.68 -8.05 -12.20
N CYS A 25 -23.65 -8.87 -12.46
CA CYS A 25 -23.49 -9.55 -13.74
C CYS A 25 -24.62 -10.56 -14.02
N LEU A 26 -25.10 -11.24 -12.98
CA LEU A 26 -26.17 -12.23 -13.11
C LEU A 26 -27.55 -11.59 -13.26
N ARG A 27 -27.84 -10.56 -12.46
CA ARG A 27 -29.17 -9.89 -12.49
C ARG A 27 -29.33 -8.91 -13.64
N GLU A 28 -28.25 -8.23 -14.02
CA GLU A 28 -28.27 -7.17 -15.02
C GLU A 28 -27.15 -7.34 -16.05
N PRO A 29 -27.24 -8.32 -16.98
CA PRO A 29 -26.16 -8.63 -17.93
C PRO A 29 -25.71 -7.42 -18.77
N LYS A 30 -26.62 -6.47 -19.03
CA LYS A 30 -26.28 -5.22 -19.74
C LYS A 30 -25.30 -4.34 -18.98
N LYS A 31 -25.24 -4.44 -17.66
CA LYS A 31 -24.32 -3.69 -16.80
C LYS A 31 -23.03 -4.46 -16.44
N ALA A 32 -22.92 -5.72 -16.81
CA ALA A 32 -21.79 -6.59 -16.46
C ALA A 32 -20.42 -5.96 -16.80
N GLY A 33 -20.28 -5.41 -18.00
CA GLY A 33 -19.03 -4.76 -18.41
C GLY A 33 -18.64 -3.52 -17.56
N ALA A 34 -19.65 -2.79 -17.07
CA ALA A 34 -19.39 -1.65 -16.18
C ALA A 34 -19.01 -2.12 -14.76
N ALA A 35 -19.68 -3.16 -14.25
CA ALA A 35 -19.41 -3.76 -12.96
C ALA A 35 -17.98 -4.34 -12.90
N LEU A 36 -17.56 -5.08 -13.92
CA LEU A 36 -16.20 -5.63 -14.02
C LEU A 36 -15.12 -4.54 -14.06
N ARG A 37 -15.36 -3.47 -14.83
CA ARG A 37 -14.41 -2.32 -14.86
C ARG A 37 -14.33 -1.62 -13.52
N ARG A 38 -15.44 -1.51 -12.77
CA ARG A 38 -15.45 -0.94 -11.43
C ARG A 38 -14.66 -1.82 -10.47
N PHE A 39 -14.87 -3.13 -10.49
CA PHE A 39 -14.13 -4.11 -9.70
C PHE A 39 -12.62 -3.99 -9.94
N ASP A 40 -12.19 -4.05 -11.20
CA ASP A 40 -10.77 -3.95 -11.57
C ASP A 40 -10.15 -2.64 -11.08
N ARG A 41 -10.86 -1.51 -11.21
CA ARG A 41 -10.40 -0.21 -10.72
C ARG A 41 -10.20 -0.19 -9.21
N VAL A 42 -11.17 -0.72 -8.45
CA VAL A 42 -11.10 -0.81 -6.98
C VAL A 42 -9.95 -1.70 -6.56
N MET A 43 -9.83 -2.88 -7.15
CA MET A 43 -8.78 -3.85 -6.84
C MET A 43 -7.37 -3.38 -7.19
N ARG A 44 -7.22 -2.53 -8.18
CA ARG A 44 -5.92 -1.93 -8.50
C ARG A 44 -5.56 -0.75 -7.62
N HIS A 45 -6.53 0.05 -7.21
CA HIS A 45 -6.26 1.31 -6.49
C HIS A 45 -5.84 1.07 -5.04
N GLY A 46 -6.61 0.34 -4.27
CA GLY A 46 -6.35 0.09 -2.85
C GLY A 46 -5.02 -0.62 -2.60
N PRO A 47 -4.79 -1.82 -3.17
CA PRO A 47 -3.54 -2.53 -2.99
C PRO A 47 -2.30 -1.74 -3.44
N LYS A 48 -2.41 -0.93 -4.49
CA LYS A 48 -1.30 -0.08 -4.97
C LYS A 48 -0.93 1.01 -3.96
N ALA A 49 -1.92 1.65 -3.34
CA ALA A 49 -1.67 2.65 -2.31
C ALA A 49 -1.01 2.02 -1.09
N PHE A 50 -1.50 0.86 -0.66
CA PHE A 50 -0.99 0.14 0.50
C PHE A 50 0.41 -0.44 0.28
N SER A 51 0.66 -1.05 -0.89
CA SER A 51 1.95 -1.63 -1.24
C SER A 51 3.07 -0.58 -1.24
N TRP A 52 2.74 0.68 -1.57
CA TRP A 52 3.72 1.76 -1.48
C TRP A 52 4.31 1.90 -0.07
N PHE A 53 3.49 1.75 0.97
CA PHE A 53 3.93 1.77 2.38
C PHE A 53 4.67 0.48 2.75
N ILE A 54 4.10 -0.69 2.45
CA ILE A 54 4.68 -1.99 2.82
C ILE A 54 6.11 -2.12 2.28
N TYR A 55 6.32 -1.80 1.02
CA TYR A 55 7.66 -1.91 0.43
C TYR A 55 8.69 -0.93 0.99
N ARG A 56 8.25 0.04 1.79
CA ARG A 56 9.13 1.07 2.36
C ARG A 56 9.24 1.02 3.87
N VAL A 57 8.43 0.23 4.55
CA VAL A 57 8.43 0.14 6.03
C VAL A 57 9.80 -0.26 6.60
N THR A 58 10.53 -1.09 5.86
CA THR A 58 11.90 -1.50 6.24
C THR A 58 12.97 -0.45 5.95
N ASN A 59 12.62 0.64 5.27
CA ASN A 59 13.55 1.73 5.02
C ASN A 59 13.74 2.56 6.31
N PRO A 60 14.99 2.77 6.78
CA PRO A 60 15.25 3.56 8.00
C PRO A 60 14.65 4.97 7.95
N ILE A 61 14.67 5.62 6.79
CA ILE A 61 14.10 6.96 6.61
C ILE A 61 12.56 6.92 6.77
N MET A 62 11.91 5.89 6.21
CA MET A 62 10.48 5.70 6.39
C MET A 62 10.16 5.47 7.87
N ARG A 63 10.94 4.64 8.56
CA ARG A 63 10.77 4.39 9.99
C ARG A 63 10.92 5.67 10.81
N ASP A 64 11.92 6.49 10.52
CA ASP A 64 12.11 7.77 11.22
C ASP A 64 10.91 8.71 10.97
N CYS A 65 10.36 8.72 9.75
CA CYS A 65 9.14 9.49 9.43
C CYS A 65 7.89 8.96 10.16
N LEU A 66 7.82 7.64 10.44
CA LEU A 66 6.70 7.01 11.15
C LEU A 66 6.81 7.12 12.67
N MET A 67 8.04 7.05 13.23
CA MET A 67 8.29 7.05 14.67
C MET A 67 8.40 8.44 15.28
N GLY A 68 8.59 9.47 14.49
CA GLY A 68 8.64 10.86 14.91
C GLY A 68 7.59 11.71 14.21
N PRO A 69 6.31 11.35 14.25
CA PRO A 69 5.29 12.10 13.53
C PRO A 69 5.14 13.47 14.22
N ARG A 70 5.58 14.50 13.54
CA ARG A 70 5.06 15.84 13.79
C ARG A 70 3.77 15.95 12.98
N ASN A 71 2.65 16.19 13.65
CA ASN A 71 1.33 16.27 13.00
C ASN A 71 1.19 17.52 12.09
N ILE A 72 2.23 17.79 11.29
CA ILE A 72 2.25 18.86 10.31
C ILE A 72 1.38 18.41 9.13
N PHE A 73 0.41 19.25 8.77
CA PHE A 73 -0.56 18.93 7.69
C PHE A 73 -1.33 17.61 7.89
N ARG A 74 -1.61 17.22 9.13
CA ARG A 74 -2.40 16.03 9.47
C ARG A 74 -1.77 14.71 8.92
N VAL A 75 -0.45 14.66 8.91
CA VAL A 75 0.31 13.48 8.40
C VAL A 75 0.04 12.26 9.27
N GLU A 76 -0.06 12.42 10.58
CA GLU A 76 -0.37 11.33 11.51
C GLU A 76 -1.72 10.70 11.20
N GLU A 77 -2.76 11.51 11.03
CA GLU A 77 -4.09 11.03 10.64
C GLU A 77 -4.07 10.33 9.28
N ALA A 78 -3.29 10.84 8.33
CA ALA A 78 -3.13 10.21 7.02
C ALA A 78 -2.46 8.84 7.10
N ILE A 79 -1.44 8.70 7.95
CA ILE A 79 -0.77 7.42 8.20
C ILE A 79 -1.73 6.45 8.88
N LEU A 80 -2.43 6.88 9.92
CA LEU A 80 -3.42 6.07 10.64
C LEU A 80 -4.55 5.60 9.71
N SER A 81 -5.05 6.47 8.83
CA SER A 81 -6.05 6.10 7.82
C SER A 81 -5.56 5.03 6.86
N VAL A 82 -4.32 5.16 6.36
CA VAL A 82 -3.72 4.12 5.50
C VAL A 82 -3.51 2.81 6.26
N LEU A 83 -3.04 2.86 7.49
CA LEU A 83 -2.86 1.67 8.34
C LEU A 83 -4.20 1.06 8.75
N GLY A 84 -5.24 1.87 8.94
CA GLY A 84 -6.63 1.44 9.13
C GLY A 84 -7.32 0.94 7.87
N CYS A 85 -6.56 0.83 6.76
CA CYS A 85 -7.05 0.33 5.47
C CYS A 85 -8.16 1.19 4.82
N ASP A 86 -8.31 2.46 5.20
CA ASP A 86 -9.21 3.42 4.55
C ASP A 86 -8.59 3.96 3.25
N VAL A 87 -8.26 3.03 2.35
CA VAL A 87 -7.57 3.33 1.08
C VAL A 87 -8.46 3.18 -0.15
N PHE A 88 -9.69 2.71 0.03
CA PHE A 88 -10.62 2.44 -1.07
C PHE A 88 -11.63 3.57 -1.31
N GLY A 89 -11.80 4.47 -0.34
CA GLY A 89 -12.73 5.60 -0.41
C GLY A 89 -12.09 6.91 -0.91
N LYS A 90 -12.91 7.95 -1.00
CA LYS A 90 -12.45 9.33 -1.17
C LYS A 90 -12.03 9.85 0.20
N THR A 91 -10.83 9.54 0.62
CA THR A 91 -10.29 10.01 1.89
C THR A 91 -10.02 11.52 1.84
N PRO A 92 -10.50 12.31 2.80
CA PRO A 92 -10.22 13.74 2.88
C PRO A 92 -8.72 14.03 3.11
N ILE A 93 -7.96 13.04 3.49
CA ILE A 93 -6.52 13.10 3.80
C ILE A 93 -5.60 12.76 2.61
N TRP A 94 -6.14 12.66 1.42
CA TRP A 94 -5.34 12.45 0.20
C TRP A 94 -4.18 13.45 0.05
N ARG A 95 -4.42 14.73 0.35
CA ARG A 95 -3.39 15.78 0.30
C ARG A 95 -2.27 15.54 1.32
N SER A 96 -2.64 15.08 2.52
CA SER A 96 -1.69 14.74 3.59
C SER A 96 -0.84 13.51 3.23
N ILE A 97 -1.42 12.52 2.56
CA ILE A 97 -0.68 11.38 2.01
C ILE A 97 0.32 11.81 0.94
N LEU A 98 -0.07 12.73 0.06
CA LEU A 98 0.83 13.28 -0.96
C LEU A 98 1.98 14.07 -0.32
N PHE A 99 1.68 14.88 0.68
CA PHE A 99 2.69 15.61 1.45
C PHE A 99 3.66 14.65 2.16
N PHE A 100 3.15 13.59 2.79
CA PHE A 100 3.98 12.57 3.42
C PHE A 100 4.91 11.88 2.42
N LYS A 101 4.41 11.56 1.23
CA LYS A 101 5.24 11.03 0.15
C LYS A 101 6.33 12.01 -0.28
N ALA A 102 5.99 13.27 -0.43
CA ALA A 102 6.97 14.32 -0.76
C ALA A 102 8.04 14.42 0.34
N LEU A 103 7.64 14.45 1.61
CA LEU A 103 8.56 14.45 2.76
C LEU A 103 9.51 13.25 2.74
N TYR A 104 8.98 12.06 2.50
CA TYR A 104 9.78 10.85 2.40
C TYR A 104 10.81 10.93 1.27
N TYR A 105 10.42 11.40 0.08
CA TYR A 105 11.36 11.49 -1.05
C TYR A 105 12.41 12.58 -0.84
N THR A 106 12.04 13.73 -0.29
CA THR A 106 13.01 14.79 0.06
C THR A 106 14.00 14.32 1.11
N ALA A 107 13.55 13.60 2.13
CA ALA A 107 14.42 13.02 3.15
C ALA A 107 15.41 11.99 2.55
N ASN A 108 15.00 11.20 1.57
CA ASN A 108 15.90 10.29 0.85
C ASN A 108 16.97 11.04 0.05
N VAL A 109 16.63 12.16 -0.58
CA VAL A 109 17.59 13.00 -1.32
C VAL A 109 18.59 13.66 -0.37
N LEU A 110 18.13 14.13 0.79
CA LEU A 110 19.00 14.77 1.80
C LEU A 110 19.92 13.76 2.53
N GLN A 111 19.55 12.47 2.54
CA GLN A 111 20.32 11.41 3.21
C GLN A 111 20.71 10.28 2.24
N PRO A 112 21.49 10.54 1.20
CA PRO A 112 21.76 9.59 0.11
C PRO A 112 22.48 8.33 0.60
N LYS A 113 23.38 8.45 1.57
CA LYS A 113 24.11 7.29 2.14
C LYS A 113 23.14 6.30 2.81
N ARG A 114 22.18 6.80 3.61
CA ARG A 114 21.19 5.95 4.28
C ARG A 114 20.21 5.34 3.27
N ALA A 115 19.79 6.11 2.29
CA ALA A 115 18.93 5.63 1.20
C ALA A 115 19.60 4.52 0.39
N PHE A 116 20.90 4.68 0.06
CA PHE A 116 21.67 3.69 -0.67
C PHE A 116 21.85 2.39 0.14
N MET A 117 22.19 2.47 1.43
CA MET A 117 22.29 1.29 2.30
C MET A 117 20.96 0.55 2.41
N ALA A 118 19.84 1.26 2.51
CA ALA A 118 18.50 0.66 2.54
C ALA A 118 18.17 -0.06 1.23
N TRP A 119 18.52 0.53 0.08
CA TRP A 119 18.36 -0.08 -1.23
C TRP A 119 19.22 -1.35 -1.38
N GLN A 120 20.47 -1.30 -0.94
CA GLN A 120 21.40 -2.44 -1.01
C GLN A 120 20.89 -3.61 -0.15
N ARG A 121 20.45 -3.35 1.10
CA ARG A 121 19.86 -4.37 1.99
C ARG A 121 18.62 -5.00 1.38
N ARG A 122 17.72 -4.18 0.80
CA ARG A 122 16.52 -4.69 0.13
C ARG A 122 16.86 -5.62 -1.03
N ARG A 123 17.84 -5.25 -1.85
CA ARG A 123 18.30 -6.04 -3.00
C ARG A 123 18.94 -7.37 -2.56
N PHE A 124 19.70 -7.34 -1.48
CA PHE A 124 20.28 -8.52 -0.88
C PHE A 124 19.21 -9.49 -0.35
N ASN A 125 18.22 -8.97 0.39
CA ASN A 125 17.15 -9.78 0.94
C ASN A 125 16.26 -10.42 -0.15
N ILE A 126 16.00 -9.72 -1.23
CA ILE A 126 15.25 -10.29 -2.37
C ILE A 126 16.01 -11.46 -2.99
N ARG A 127 17.30 -11.28 -3.30
CA ARG A 127 18.15 -12.35 -3.86
C ARG A 127 18.21 -13.57 -2.95
N ARG A 128 18.34 -13.37 -1.66
CA ARG A 128 18.40 -14.47 -0.70
C ARG A 128 17.11 -15.30 -0.64
N VAL A 129 15.96 -14.69 -0.85
CA VAL A 129 14.67 -15.39 -0.93
C VAL A 129 14.62 -16.23 -2.20
N ASP A 130 15.07 -15.70 -3.32
CA ASP A 130 15.10 -16.42 -4.60
C ASP A 130 16.04 -17.65 -4.51
N ASP A 131 17.20 -17.52 -3.89
CA ASP A 131 18.14 -18.62 -3.67
C ASP A 131 17.51 -19.73 -2.81
N HIS A 132 16.80 -19.38 -1.73
CA HIS A 132 16.10 -20.38 -0.90
C HIS A 132 14.95 -21.08 -1.63
N ALA A 133 14.25 -20.39 -2.50
CA ALA A 133 13.18 -21.01 -3.32
C ALA A 133 13.73 -22.04 -4.31
N LEU A 134 14.93 -21.80 -4.86
CA LEU A 134 15.61 -22.73 -5.76
C LEU A 134 16.17 -23.97 -5.06
N TYR A 135 16.50 -23.87 -3.77
CA TYR A 135 17.02 -25.02 -2.99
C TYR A 135 15.93 -25.97 -2.49
N ASN A 136 14.67 -25.52 -2.43
CA ASN A 136 13.52 -26.27 -1.91
C ASN A 136 12.55 -26.75 -3.01
N ALA A 137 12.90 -26.57 -4.27
CA ALA A 137 12.17 -27.09 -5.44
C ALA A 137 12.88 -28.31 -6.02
#